data_3d7788d17cf6305a14ee926fa5ae84e6
#
_entry.id   3d7788d17cf6305a14ee926fa5ae84e6
#
_cell.length_a   1.000
_cell.length_b   1.000
_cell.length_c   1.000
_cell.angle_alpha   90.00
_cell.angle_beta   90.00
_cell.angle_gamma   90.00
#
_symmetry.space_group_name_H-M   'P 1'
#
loop_
_entity.id
_entity.type
_entity.pdbx_description
1 polymer ?
#
loop_
_entity_poly.entity_id
_entity_poly.type
_entity_poly.pdbx_seq_one_letter_code
_entity_poly.pdbx_strand_id
1 'polypeptide(L)'
;MSRIGIALDSELLKRFDRSIGRRGYTNRSEAFRDLIRDRLVTEQTAAPDSTVVGTVTLIYDHHAHGITEKLTEAQHAHHELVVSTSHAHLDHDSCLEVLIVHGKSAQVAQFADLLIGLKGVQHGRLVMTVPAHAIEDPHERGHKHSHKH
;
A
#
# COMPACT_ATOMS: atom_id res chain seq x y z
N MET A 1 -20.85 14.58 11.62
CA MET A 1 -20.40 14.84 10.23
C MET A 1 -20.38 16.34 9.98
N SER A 2 -19.27 16.87 9.51
CA SER A 2 -19.09 18.31 9.24
C SER A 2 -19.26 18.61 7.75
N ARG A 3 -19.81 19.78 7.43
CA ARG A 3 -19.92 20.29 6.06
C ARG A 3 -18.88 21.38 5.83
N ILE A 4 -18.20 21.33 4.70
CA ILE A 4 -17.24 22.35 4.28
C ILE A 4 -17.65 22.92 2.92
N GLY A 5 -17.31 24.19 2.67
CA GLY A 5 -17.40 24.82 1.36
C GLY A 5 -16.00 25.09 0.82
N ILE A 6 -15.78 24.80 -0.48
CA ILE A 6 -14.51 25.02 -1.16
C ILE A 6 -14.76 25.92 -2.36
N ALA A 7 -14.01 27.02 -2.45
CA ALA A 7 -13.97 27.86 -3.63
C ALA A 7 -12.87 27.36 -4.57
N LEU A 8 -13.19 27.10 -5.82
CA LEU A 8 -12.26 26.64 -6.84
C LEU A 8 -12.33 27.56 -8.06
N ASP A 9 -11.22 27.71 -8.75
CA ASP A 9 -11.20 28.28 -10.07
C ASP A 9 -12.09 27.48 -11.03
N SER A 10 -12.83 28.18 -11.92
CA SER A 10 -13.82 27.53 -12.80
C SER A 10 -13.21 26.50 -13.75
N GLU A 11 -12.00 26.77 -14.25
CA GLU A 11 -11.32 25.82 -15.15
C GLU A 11 -10.83 24.60 -14.39
N LEU A 12 -10.29 24.78 -13.19
CA LEU A 12 -9.88 23.68 -12.30
C LEU A 12 -11.09 22.79 -11.96
N LEU A 13 -12.23 23.39 -11.63
CA LEU A 13 -13.45 22.65 -11.33
C LEU A 13 -13.93 21.82 -12.53
N LYS A 14 -13.92 22.38 -13.74
CA LYS A 14 -14.28 21.64 -14.96
C LYS A 14 -13.34 20.45 -15.20
N ARG A 15 -12.05 20.64 -14.99
CA ARG A 15 -11.05 19.56 -15.13
C ARG A 15 -11.27 18.47 -14.09
N PHE A 16 -11.56 18.86 -12.86
CA PHE A 16 -11.92 17.94 -11.79
C PHE A 16 -13.16 17.12 -12.14
N ASP A 17 -14.25 17.77 -12.54
CA ASP A 17 -15.50 17.09 -12.92
C ASP A 17 -15.28 16.07 -14.06
N ARG A 18 -14.50 16.42 -15.07
CA ARG A 18 -14.13 15.46 -16.13
C ARG A 18 -13.33 14.28 -15.60
N SER A 19 -12.40 14.52 -14.70
CA SER A 19 -11.55 13.48 -14.11
C SER A 19 -12.36 12.50 -13.26
N ILE A 20 -13.21 13.01 -12.37
CA ILE A 20 -14.02 12.15 -11.49
C ILE A 20 -15.09 11.38 -12.26
N GLY A 21 -15.68 11.98 -13.30
CA GLY A 21 -16.63 11.30 -14.19
C GLY A 21 -16.02 10.08 -14.88
N ARG A 22 -14.78 10.18 -15.34
CA ARG A 22 -14.04 9.04 -15.93
C ARG A 22 -13.77 7.91 -14.93
N ARG A 23 -13.69 8.22 -13.64
CA ARG A 23 -13.48 7.26 -12.56
C ARG A 23 -14.78 6.68 -11.99
N GLY A 24 -15.93 7.09 -12.52
CA GLY A 24 -17.22 6.57 -12.11
C GLY A 24 -17.79 7.18 -10.83
N TYR A 25 -17.26 8.30 -10.35
CA TYR A 25 -17.84 8.99 -9.20
C TYR A 25 -19.20 9.60 -9.58
N THR A 26 -20.18 9.42 -8.69
CA THR A 26 -21.52 9.95 -8.87
C THR A 26 -21.68 11.37 -8.34
N ASN A 27 -20.80 11.80 -7.43
CA ASN A 27 -20.79 13.15 -6.88
C ASN A 27 -19.39 13.59 -6.43
N ARG A 28 -19.22 14.91 -6.33
CA ARG A 28 -17.94 15.53 -5.92
C ARG A 28 -17.54 15.18 -4.49
N SER A 29 -18.52 15.05 -3.59
CA SER A 29 -18.25 14.79 -2.17
C SER A 29 -17.53 13.45 -1.93
N GLU A 30 -17.88 12.42 -2.67
CA GLU A 30 -17.17 11.12 -2.63
C GLU A 30 -15.75 11.26 -3.15
N ALA A 31 -15.58 11.93 -4.28
CA ALA A 31 -14.26 12.15 -4.85
C ALA A 31 -13.34 12.96 -3.92
N PHE A 32 -13.86 13.99 -3.26
CA PHE A 32 -13.09 14.74 -2.26
C PHE A 32 -12.73 13.91 -1.03
N ARG A 33 -13.66 13.10 -0.52
CA ARG A 33 -13.34 12.19 0.60
C ARG A 33 -12.21 11.24 0.25
N ASP A 34 -12.23 10.67 -0.95
CA ASP A 34 -11.19 9.76 -1.40
C ASP A 34 -9.85 10.47 -1.57
N LEU A 35 -9.82 11.68 -2.14
CA LEU A 35 -8.61 12.48 -2.23
C LEU A 35 -8.00 12.79 -0.86
N ILE A 36 -8.84 13.12 0.13
CA ILE A 36 -8.38 13.38 1.50
C ILE A 36 -7.82 12.09 2.11
N ARG A 37 -8.52 10.95 1.95
CA ARG A 37 -8.02 9.67 2.44
C ARG A 37 -6.69 9.29 1.82
N ASP A 38 -6.57 9.40 0.49
CA ASP A 38 -5.33 9.12 -0.22
C ASP A 38 -4.17 9.98 0.29
N ARG A 39 -4.43 11.26 0.55
CA ARG A 39 -3.43 12.16 1.12
C ARG A 39 -2.99 11.71 2.52
N LEU A 40 -3.93 11.41 3.40
CA LEU A 40 -3.65 10.94 4.76
C LEU A 40 -2.91 9.60 4.76
N VAL A 41 -3.32 8.67 3.89
CA VAL A 41 -2.61 7.39 3.71
C VAL A 41 -1.17 7.63 3.28
N THR A 42 -0.95 8.52 2.30
CA THR A 42 0.39 8.86 1.82
C THR A 42 1.27 9.42 2.95
N GLU A 43 0.72 10.31 3.77
CA GLU A 43 1.46 10.87 4.92
C GLU A 43 1.78 9.81 5.97
N GLN A 44 0.85 8.93 6.29
CA GLN A 44 1.07 7.87 7.28
C GLN A 44 2.04 6.81 6.79
N THR A 45 1.96 6.40 5.53
CA THR A 45 2.89 5.41 4.96
C THR A 45 4.30 5.96 4.79
N ALA A 46 4.47 7.27 4.69
CA ALA A 46 5.78 7.93 4.67
C ALA A 46 6.45 7.97 6.05
N ALA A 47 5.71 7.85 7.15
CA ALA A 47 6.27 7.86 8.50
C ALA A 47 6.97 6.52 8.80
N PRO A 48 8.29 6.49 9.14
CA PRO A 48 9.08 5.25 9.23
C PRO A 48 8.56 4.23 10.24
N ASP A 49 7.99 4.70 11.35
CA ASP A 49 7.49 3.86 12.45
C ASP A 49 5.99 3.54 12.33
N SER A 50 5.35 4.04 11.30
CA SER A 50 3.93 3.77 11.05
C SER A 50 3.74 2.30 10.66
N THR A 51 2.75 1.64 11.26
CA THR A 51 2.38 0.28 10.86
C THR A 51 1.55 0.33 9.58
N VAL A 52 2.01 -0.38 8.56
CA VAL A 52 1.40 -0.43 7.24
C VAL A 52 1.09 -1.86 6.83
N VAL A 53 0.17 -1.99 5.90
CA VAL A 53 -0.04 -3.19 5.10
C VAL A 53 0.25 -2.86 3.64
N GLY A 54 0.68 -3.84 2.88
CA GLY A 54 0.98 -3.59 1.49
C GLY A 54 1.10 -4.84 0.66
N THR A 55 1.38 -4.64 -0.61
CA THR A 55 1.72 -5.70 -1.53
C THR A 55 3.05 -5.41 -2.20
N VAL A 56 3.90 -6.42 -2.30
CA VAL A 56 5.08 -6.41 -3.16
C VAL A 56 4.77 -7.30 -4.35
N THR A 57 4.74 -6.72 -5.52
CA THR A 57 4.52 -7.43 -6.78
C THR A 57 5.85 -7.57 -7.51
N LEU A 58 6.21 -8.79 -7.88
CA LEU A 58 7.47 -9.11 -8.55
C LEU A 58 7.18 -9.84 -9.87
N ILE A 59 7.91 -9.48 -10.91
CA ILE A 59 8.02 -10.23 -12.16
C ILE A 59 9.43 -10.73 -12.28
N TYR A 60 9.59 -12.03 -12.50
CA TYR A 60 10.90 -12.63 -12.67
C TYR A 60 10.85 -13.83 -13.63
N ASP A 61 11.99 -14.16 -14.19
CA ASP A 61 12.19 -15.37 -14.97
C ASP A 61 12.56 -16.52 -14.03
N HIS A 62 11.70 -17.52 -13.89
CA HIS A 62 11.94 -18.67 -13.03
C HIS A 62 13.09 -19.56 -13.48
N HIS A 63 13.56 -19.42 -14.73
CA HIS A 63 14.77 -20.09 -15.23
C HIS A 63 16.06 -19.34 -14.86
N ALA A 64 15.97 -18.10 -14.39
CA ALA A 64 17.14 -17.38 -13.91
C ALA A 64 17.76 -18.12 -12.72
N HIS A 65 19.07 -18.34 -12.82
CA HIS A 65 19.78 -19.18 -11.84
C HIS A 65 19.64 -18.68 -10.40
N GLY A 66 19.11 -19.53 -9.54
CA GLY A 66 19.01 -19.30 -8.10
C GLY A 66 17.94 -18.27 -7.66
N ILE A 67 17.10 -17.75 -8.57
CA ILE A 67 16.11 -16.74 -8.20
C ILE A 67 15.06 -17.26 -7.21
N THR A 68 14.57 -18.46 -7.42
CA THR A 68 13.55 -19.07 -6.57
C THR A 68 14.07 -19.28 -5.14
N GLU A 69 15.27 -19.80 -5.00
CA GLU A 69 15.94 -19.99 -3.71
C GLU A 69 16.18 -18.66 -3.00
N LYS A 70 16.67 -17.64 -3.72
CA LYS A 70 16.91 -16.31 -3.14
C LYS A 70 15.64 -15.65 -2.65
N LEU A 71 14.55 -15.75 -3.41
CA LEU A 71 13.24 -15.23 -3.00
C LEU A 71 12.72 -15.97 -1.77
N THR A 72 12.85 -17.28 -1.73
CA THR A 72 12.45 -18.09 -0.57
C THR A 72 13.27 -17.74 0.66
N GLU A 73 14.58 -17.66 0.56
CA GLU A 73 15.48 -17.29 1.66
C GLU A 73 15.17 -15.89 2.20
N ALA A 74 14.96 -14.91 1.33
CA ALA A 74 14.61 -13.55 1.73
C ALA A 74 13.29 -13.48 2.49
N GLN A 75 12.28 -14.24 2.05
CA GLN A 75 10.98 -14.34 2.73
C GLN A 75 11.11 -15.03 4.09
N HIS A 76 11.89 -16.08 4.19
CA HIS A 76 12.17 -16.76 5.47
C HIS A 76 12.90 -15.85 6.45
N ALA A 77 13.89 -15.09 5.98
CA ALA A 77 14.66 -14.16 6.82
C ALA A 77 13.80 -13.00 7.35
N HIS A 78 12.68 -12.69 6.70
CA HIS A 78 11.76 -11.61 7.05
C HIS A 78 10.32 -12.13 7.26
N HIS A 79 10.18 -13.34 7.79
CA HIS A 79 8.89 -13.99 7.97
C HIS A 79 7.89 -13.18 8.82
N GLU A 80 8.38 -12.32 9.71
CA GLU A 80 7.58 -11.42 10.53
C GLU A 80 6.87 -10.34 9.72
N LEU A 81 7.36 -10.02 8.53
CA LEU A 81 6.77 -9.03 7.63
C LEU A 81 5.82 -9.66 6.61
N VAL A 82 5.95 -10.95 6.31
CA VAL A 82 5.20 -11.64 5.26
C VAL A 82 3.95 -12.28 5.82
N VAL A 83 2.78 -11.83 5.38
CA VAL A 83 1.48 -12.41 5.77
C VAL A 83 1.14 -13.59 4.88
N SER A 84 1.28 -13.43 3.58
CA SER A 84 1.03 -14.48 2.59
C SER A 84 1.75 -14.19 1.28
N THR A 85 1.90 -15.22 0.48
CA THR A 85 2.51 -15.13 -0.85
C THR A 85 1.62 -15.88 -1.86
N SER A 86 1.44 -15.29 -3.01
CA SER A 86 0.77 -15.89 -4.15
C SER A 86 1.70 -15.89 -5.35
N HIS A 87 1.74 -17.00 -6.07
CA HIS A 87 2.61 -17.22 -7.20
C HIS A 87 1.80 -17.70 -8.42
N ALA A 88 2.03 -17.10 -9.56
CA ALA A 88 1.39 -17.46 -10.82
C ALA A 88 2.40 -17.50 -11.96
N HIS A 89 2.30 -18.54 -12.79
CA HIS A 89 3.01 -18.57 -14.07
C HIS A 89 2.22 -17.75 -15.09
N LEU A 90 2.89 -16.77 -15.71
CA LEU A 90 2.27 -15.91 -16.73
C LEU A 90 2.45 -16.53 -18.13
N ASP A 91 3.64 -17.04 -18.39
CA ASP A 91 4.02 -17.73 -19.60
C ASP A 91 5.17 -18.71 -19.31
N HIS A 92 5.83 -19.23 -20.38
CA HIS A 92 6.90 -20.19 -20.23
C HIS A 92 8.06 -19.71 -19.36
N ASP A 93 8.38 -18.42 -19.41
CA ASP A 93 9.58 -17.85 -18.78
C ASP A 93 9.26 -16.92 -17.61
N SER A 94 8.05 -16.32 -17.58
CA SER A 94 7.70 -15.25 -16.65
C SER A 94 6.81 -15.74 -15.52
N CYS A 95 7.19 -15.39 -14.30
CA CYS A 95 6.42 -15.59 -13.09
C CYS A 95 6.01 -14.25 -12.47
N LEU A 96 4.81 -14.23 -11.96
CA LEU A 96 4.30 -13.18 -11.08
C LEU A 96 4.27 -13.72 -9.65
N GLU A 97 4.86 -12.99 -8.72
CA GLU A 97 4.74 -13.25 -7.30
C GLU A 97 4.23 -12.01 -6.59
N VAL A 98 3.23 -12.20 -5.73
CA VAL A 98 2.63 -11.12 -4.93
C VAL A 98 2.75 -11.53 -3.46
N LEU A 99 3.45 -10.70 -2.69
CA LEU A 99 3.54 -10.85 -1.24
C LEU A 99 2.61 -9.85 -0.58
N ILE A 100 1.80 -10.31 0.36
CA ILE A 100 1.09 -9.44 1.30
C ILE A 100 2.01 -9.23 2.49
N VAL A 101 2.31 -7.97 2.79
CA VAL A 101 3.25 -7.58 3.85
C VAL A 101 2.58 -6.69 4.88
N HIS A 102 3.06 -6.78 6.11
CA HIS A 102 2.57 -6.02 7.25
C HIS A 102 3.70 -5.75 8.22
N GLY A 103 3.84 -4.52 8.65
CA GLY A 103 4.88 -4.12 9.58
C GLY A 103 5.13 -2.62 9.57
N LYS A 104 6.25 -2.20 10.14
CA LYS A 104 6.66 -0.81 10.12
C LYS A 104 7.04 -0.38 8.71
N SER A 105 6.61 0.83 8.31
CA SER A 105 6.81 1.35 6.96
C SER A 105 8.26 1.26 6.48
N ALA A 106 9.23 1.66 7.31
CA ALA A 106 10.64 1.58 6.96
C ALA A 106 11.12 0.14 6.73
N GLN A 107 10.68 -0.81 7.54
CA GLN A 107 11.04 -2.22 7.42
C GLN A 107 10.43 -2.86 6.17
N VAL A 108 9.16 -2.54 5.90
CA VAL A 108 8.46 -3.00 4.69
C VAL A 108 9.13 -2.46 3.44
N ALA A 109 9.49 -1.17 3.42
CA ALA A 109 10.18 -0.54 2.29
C ALA A 109 11.57 -1.17 2.05
N GLN A 110 12.36 -1.39 3.08
CA GLN A 110 13.67 -2.05 2.98
C GLN A 110 13.56 -3.49 2.48
N PHE A 111 12.58 -4.23 2.96
CA PHE A 111 12.33 -5.59 2.50
C PHE A 111 11.90 -5.64 1.03
N ALA A 112 11.02 -4.74 0.62
CA ALA A 112 10.62 -4.63 -0.79
C ALA A 112 11.81 -4.29 -1.68
N ASP A 113 12.65 -3.34 -1.29
CA ASP A 113 13.87 -2.97 -2.03
C ASP A 113 14.84 -4.15 -2.16
N LEU A 114 15.00 -4.93 -1.10
CA LEU A 114 15.80 -6.16 -1.13
C LEU A 114 15.29 -7.14 -2.19
N LEU A 115 13.98 -7.42 -2.21
CA LEU A 115 13.37 -8.36 -3.15
C LEU A 115 13.47 -7.85 -4.60
N ILE A 116 13.13 -6.58 -4.81
CA ILE A 116 13.14 -5.95 -6.14
C ILE A 116 14.56 -5.88 -6.71
N GLY A 117 15.55 -5.70 -5.85
CA GLY A 117 16.97 -5.63 -6.22
C GLY A 117 17.64 -6.98 -6.47
N LEU A 118 16.99 -8.12 -6.20
CA LEU A 118 17.58 -9.43 -6.43
C LEU A 118 17.86 -9.66 -7.92
N LYS A 119 19.04 -10.19 -8.21
CA LYS A 119 19.40 -10.57 -9.58
C LYS A 119 18.46 -11.67 -10.08
N GLY A 120 17.76 -11.40 -11.18
CA GLY A 120 16.73 -12.27 -11.75
C GLY A 120 15.33 -11.68 -11.65
N VAL A 121 15.09 -10.72 -10.77
CA VAL A 121 13.87 -9.93 -10.74
C VAL A 121 13.92 -8.89 -11.85
N GLN A 122 12.98 -8.97 -12.79
CA GLN A 122 12.89 -8.07 -13.94
C GLN A 122 12.22 -6.75 -13.59
N HIS A 123 11.17 -6.82 -12.76
CA HIS A 123 10.41 -5.66 -12.32
C HIS A 123 9.74 -5.96 -10.98
N GLY A 124 9.60 -4.94 -10.16
CA GLY A 124 8.87 -5.04 -8.91
C GLY A 124 8.32 -3.70 -8.44
N ARG A 125 7.28 -3.77 -7.62
CA ARG A 125 6.63 -2.59 -7.06
C ARG A 125 6.05 -2.89 -5.69
N LEU A 126 6.26 -1.95 -4.77
CA LEU A 126 5.62 -1.91 -3.47
C LEU A 126 4.44 -0.93 -3.52
N VAL A 127 3.29 -1.38 -3.03
CA VAL A 127 2.14 -0.52 -2.75
C VAL A 127 1.80 -0.66 -1.28
N MET A 128 1.84 0.44 -0.55
CA MET A 128 1.51 0.48 0.88
C MET A 128 0.20 1.22 1.12
N THR A 129 -0.53 0.75 2.13
CA THR A 129 -1.72 1.40 2.65
C THR A 129 -1.79 1.24 4.17
N VAL A 130 -2.77 1.85 4.78
CA VAL A 130 -3.06 1.71 6.21
C VAL A 130 -4.51 1.29 6.40
N PRO A 131 -4.84 0.53 7.46
CA PRO A 131 -6.24 0.25 7.80
C PRO A 131 -7.02 1.54 8.04
N ALA A 132 -8.31 1.56 7.67
CA ALA A 132 -9.15 2.76 7.78
C ALA A 132 -9.19 3.37 9.19
N HIS A 133 -9.16 2.52 10.23
CA HIS A 133 -9.12 2.97 11.63
C HIS A 133 -7.81 3.68 12.02
N ALA A 134 -6.75 3.54 11.25
CA ALA A 134 -5.48 4.24 11.48
C ALA A 134 -5.50 5.67 10.91
N ILE A 135 -6.47 5.98 10.06
CA ILE A 135 -6.70 7.33 9.52
C ILE A 135 -7.55 8.17 10.47
N GLU A 136 -8.33 7.50 11.33
CA GLU A 136 -9.11 8.12 12.40
C GLU A 136 -8.19 8.28 13.61
N ASP A 137 -7.93 9.51 13.98
CA ASP A 137 -7.07 10.07 15.02
C ASP A 137 -6.38 9.07 15.99
N PRO A 138 -5.03 9.00 16.07
CA PRO A 138 -4.31 8.17 17.01
C PRO A 138 -4.49 8.57 18.48
N HIS A 139 -5.08 9.73 18.78
CA HIS A 139 -5.26 10.24 20.13
C HIS A 139 -6.51 9.73 20.87
N GLU A 140 -7.49 9.13 20.20
CA GLU A 140 -8.67 8.58 20.86
C GLU A 140 -8.48 7.23 21.59
N ARG A 141 -7.33 6.58 21.46
CA ARG A 141 -7.08 5.28 22.12
C ARG A 141 -6.59 5.37 23.57
N GLY A 142 -6.50 6.58 24.15
CA GLY A 142 -5.98 6.81 25.51
C GLY A 142 -6.98 6.68 26.66
N HIS A 143 -8.29 6.59 26.42
CA HIS A 143 -9.28 6.68 27.49
C HIS A 143 -10.41 5.66 27.43
N LYS A 144 -10.10 4.38 27.44
CA LYS A 144 -11.09 3.35 27.83
C LYS A 144 -10.39 2.16 28.48
N HIS A 145 -9.95 2.31 29.71
CA HIS A 145 -9.93 1.25 30.71
C HIS A 145 -9.64 1.85 32.09
N SER A 146 -10.66 2.29 32.75
CA SER A 146 -10.72 2.32 34.21
C SER A 146 -12.17 2.53 34.66
N HIS A 147 -12.90 1.47 34.83
CA HIS A 147 -13.89 1.37 35.87
C HIS A 147 -14.03 -0.08 36.27
N LYS A 148 -13.41 -0.32 37.41
CA LYS A 148 -13.71 -1.48 38.29
C LYS A 148 -15.08 -1.29 38.92
N HIS A 149 -15.82 -2.35 38.93
CA HIS A 149 -16.51 -2.81 40.14
C HIS A 149 -16.52 -4.33 40.14
#